data_ac109958e1c388b8fc38e1f7ad5448f6
#
_entry.id   ac109958e1c388b8fc38e1f7ad5448f6
#
_cell.length_a   1.000
_cell.length_b   1.000
_cell.length_c   1.000
_cell.angle_alpha   90.00
_cell.angle_beta   90.00
_cell.angle_gamma   90.00
#
_symmetry.space_group_name_H-M   'P 1'
#
loop_
_entity.id
_entity.type
_entity.pdbx_description
1 polymer ?
#
loop_
_entity_poly.entity_id
_entity_poly.type
_entity_poly.pdbx_seq_one_letter_code
_entity_poly.pdbx_strand_id
1 'polypeptide(L)'
;MFRLDWIKEIDTTLPTLISVSGGYQYFDESKIIEMIKKMKAQIPNGELVFDSTNSKGLKLANKYVKKTGNKNAQMYFSVDNPKEFAKYTNTKLLEVDGFFQKALKDCHGLKLSTKIYMYFADRWSRTLVVHLRFTE
;
A
#
# COMPACT_ATOMS: atom_id res chain seq x y z
N MET A 1 7.27 -2.17 -13.85
CA MET A 1 6.44 -1.40 -12.91
C MET A 1 6.86 0.07 -12.84
N PHE A 2 8.14 0.41 -12.87
CA PHE A 2 8.61 1.81 -12.79
C PHE A 2 8.58 2.60 -14.09
N ARG A 3 8.16 1.99 -15.19
CA ARG A 3 7.90 2.70 -16.45
C ARG A 3 6.53 3.36 -16.34
N LEU A 4 6.51 4.68 -16.52
CA LEU A 4 5.30 5.51 -16.43
C LEU A 4 4.76 5.89 -17.81
N ASP A 5 5.13 5.14 -18.86
CA ASP A 5 4.72 5.41 -20.24
C ASP A 5 3.19 5.36 -20.41
N TRP A 6 2.50 4.56 -19.59
CA TRP A 6 1.04 4.48 -19.56
C TRP A 6 0.35 5.82 -19.23
N ILE A 7 1.05 6.75 -18.55
CA ILE A 7 0.49 8.08 -18.23
C ILE A 7 0.19 8.86 -19.52
N LYS A 8 0.94 8.60 -20.61
CA LYS A 8 0.71 9.22 -21.92
C LYS A 8 -0.58 8.76 -22.59
N GLU A 9 -1.16 7.65 -22.13
CA GLU A 9 -2.37 7.04 -22.68
C GLU A 9 -3.64 7.50 -21.97
N ILE A 10 -3.51 8.28 -20.88
CA ILE A 10 -4.64 8.80 -20.10
C ILE A 10 -4.72 10.33 -20.19
N ASP A 11 -5.91 10.86 -20.01
CA ASP A 11 -6.12 12.31 -19.87
C ASP A 11 -5.80 12.75 -18.44
N THR A 12 -4.60 13.28 -18.23
CA THR A 12 -4.11 13.74 -16.92
C THR A 12 -4.76 15.01 -16.40
N THR A 13 -5.64 15.66 -17.20
CA THR A 13 -6.44 16.80 -16.75
C THR A 13 -7.64 16.37 -15.90
N LEU A 14 -8.04 15.11 -16.04
CA LEU A 14 -9.14 14.52 -15.27
C LEU A 14 -8.68 14.03 -13.90
N PRO A 15 -9.57 14.01 -12.89
CA PRO A 15 -9.29 13.35 -11.62
C PRO A 15 -8.97 11.87 -11.85
N THR A 16 -7.79 11.44 -11.39
CA THR A 16 -7.27 10.10 -11.66
C THR A 16 -7.01 9.37 -10.35
N LEU A 17 -7.59 8.19 -10.17
CA LEU A 17 -7.30 7.29 -9.06
C LEU A 17 -6.39 6.16 -9.55
N ILE A 18 -5.24 6.03 -8.90
CA ILE A 18 -4.29 4.93 -9.13
C ILE A 18 -4.41 3.95 -7.98
N SER A 19 -4.65 2.68 -8.28
CA SER A 19 -4.69 1.61 -7.28
C SER A 19 -3.55 0.64 -7.51
N VAL A 20 -2.76 0.38 -6.45
CA VAL A 20 -1.67 -0.60 -6.45
C VAL A 20 -1.93 -1.62 -5.35
N SER A 21 -2.31 -2.83 -5.73
CA SER A 21 -2.57 -3.92 -4.81
C SER A 21 -1.51 -5.01 -4.94
N GLY A 22 -0.90 -5.39 -3.81
CA GLY A 22 0.08 -6.47 -3.73
C GLY A 22 1.37 -6.23 -4.53
N GLY A 23 1.69 -4.98 -4.87
CA GLY A 23 2.78 -4.66 -5.78
C GLY A 23 4.01 -4.03 -5.12
N TYR A 24 3.81 -3.06 -4.25
CA TYR A 24 4.91 -2.25 -3.70
C TYR A 24 5.86 -3.03 -2.80
N GLN A 25 5.40 -4.04 -2.11
CA GLN A 25 6.19 -4.81 -1.15
C GLN A 25 7.45 -5.44 -1.73
N TYR A 26 7.51 -5.66 -3.05
CA TYR A 26 8.66 -6.29 -3.72
C TYR A 26 9.77 -5.32 -4.14
N PHE A 27 9.63 -4.04 -3.84
CA PHE A 27 10.55 -2.99 -4.26
C PHE A 27 11.12 -2.22 -3.07
N ASP A 28 12.29 -1.60 -3.29
CA ASP A 28 12.91 -0.73 -2.30
C ASP A 28 12.09 0.55 -2.10
N GLU A 29 12.01 1.03 -0.87
CA GLU A 29 11.28 2.23 -0.50
C GLU A 29 11.70 3.47 -1.32
N SER A 30 13.00 3.63 -1.55
CA SER A 30 13.54 4.75 -2.34
C SER A 30 12.98 4.80 -3.76
N LYS A 31 12.85 3.63 -4.40
CA LYS A 31 12.27 3.52 -5.76
C LYS A 31 10.78 3.83 -5.77
N ILE A 32 10.06 3.42 -4.72
CA ILE A 32 8.62 3.72 -4.59
C ILE A 32 8.42 5.21 -4.39
N ILE A 33 9.19 5.85 -3.50
CA ILE A 33 9.14 7.29 -3.26
C ILE A 33 9.43 8.06 -4.56
N GLU A 34 10.47 7.69 -5.29
CA GLU A 34 10.81 8.31 -6.57
C GLU A 34 9.68 8.18 -7.59
N MET A 35 9.08 6.99 -7.69
CA MET A 35 7.97 6.72 -8.59
C MET A 35 6.74 7.58 -8.24
N ILE A 36 6.39 7.68 -6.96
CA ILE A 36 5.26 8.51 -6.49
C ILE A 36 5.50 9.98 -6.84
N LYS A 37 6.72 10.49 -6.63
CA LYS A 37 7.07 11.86 -7.01
C LYS A 37 6.94 12.11 -8.52
N LYS A 38 7.35 11.14 -9.34
CA LYS A 38 7.20 11.21 -10.80
C LYS A 38 5.74 11.16 -11.24
N MET A 39 4.91 10.32 -10.60
CA MET A 39 3.47 10.29 -10.87
C MET A 39 2.81 11.61 -10.48
N LYS A 40 3.12 12.15 -9.30
CA LYS A 40 2.62 13.46 -8.85
C LYS A 40 2.94 14.57 -9.87
N ALA A 41 4.15 14.61 -10.42
CA ALA A 41 4.57 15.61 -11.39
C ALA A 41 3.79 15.53 -12.72
N GLN A 42 3.30 14.36 -13.10
CA GLN A 42 2.60 14.13 -14.36
C GLN A 42 1.08 14.08 -14.21
N ILE A 43 0.55 13.78 -13.02
CA ILE A 43 -0.89 13.66 -12.73
C ILE A 43 -1.20 14.53 -11.50
N PRO A 44 -1.22 15.86 -11.60
CA PRO A 44 -1.37 16.76 -10.45
C PRO A 44 -2.69 16.57 -9.70
N ASN A 45 -3.76 16.15 -10.37
CA ASN A 45 -5.07 15.85 -9.78
C ASN A 45 -5.25 14.37 -9.43
N GLY A 46 -4.13 13.64 -9.24
CA GLY A 46 -4.13 12.21 -8.97
C GLY A 46 -4.28 11.87 -7.48
N GLU A 47 -4.82 10.69 -7.25
CA GLU A 47 -4.83 10.01 -5.97
C GLU A 47 -4.23 8.62 -6.11
N LEU A 48 -3.59 8.13 -5.04
CA LEU A 48 -2.95 6.83 -5.00
C LEU A 48 -3.45 6.05 -3.79
N VAL A 49 -3.98 4.87 -4.05
CA VAL A 49 -4.35 3.90 -3.01
C VAL A 49 -3.46 2.67 -3.14
N PHE A 50 -2.85 2.26 -2.06
CA PHE A 50 -2.02 1.05 -2.04
C PHE A 50 -2.09 0.33 -0.70
N ASP A 51 -1.90 -0.99 -0.74
CA ASP A 51 -1.76 -1.81 0.45
C ASP A 51 -0.29 -1.90 0.88
N SER A 52 -0.08 -1.99 2.18
CA SER A 52 1.24 -2.15 2.78
C SER A 52 1.16 -2.93 4.09
N THR A 53 2.31 -3.23 4.64
CA THR A 53 2.48 -3.75 5.99
C THR A 53 3.34 -2.78 6.81
N ASN A 54 3.32 -2.90 8.13
CA ASN A 54 4.37 -2.30 8.94
C ASN A 54 5.63 -3.20 8.97
N SER A 55 6.72 -2.73 9.55
CA SER A 55 7.99 -3.47 9.62
C SER A 55 7.86 -4.83 10.32
N LYS A 56 6.97 -4.95 11.32
CA LYS A 56 6.67 -6.23 12.00
C LYS A 56 5.93 -7.19 11.09
N GLY A 57 4.93 -6.70 10.35
CA GLY A 57 4.21 -7.47 9.34
C GLY A 57 5.12 -7.96 8.23
N LEU A 58 6.04 -7.10 7.76
CA LEU A 58 7.04 -7.44 6.75
C LEU A 58 7.96 -8.57 7.21
N LYS A 59 8.45 -8.51 8.44
CA LYS A 59 9.29 -9.58 9.02
C LYS A 59 8.55 -10.92 9.10
N LEU A 60 7.28 -10.91 9.50
CA LEU A 60 6.45 -12.11 9.55
C LEU A 60 6.20 -12.69 8.15
N ALA A 61 5.87 -11.85 7.18
CA ALA A 61 5.66 -12.27 5.79
C ALA A 61 6.93 -12.91 5.21
N ASN A 62 8.10 -12.28 5.40
CA ASN A 62 9.38 -12.82 4.94
C ASN A 62 9.77 -14.11 5.65
N LYS A 63 9.44 -14.27 6.93
CA LYS A 63 9.63 -15.54 7.66
C LYS A 63 8.79 -16.67 7.05
N TYR A 64 7.57 -16.37 6.64
CA TYR A 64 6.71 -17.32 5.95
C TYR A 64 7.26 -17.68 4.56
N VAL A 65 7.64 -16.69 3.78
CA VAL A 65 8.24 -16.87 2.44
C VAL A 65 9.48 -17.76 2.50
N LYS A 66 10.36 -17.57 3.49
CA LYS A 66 11.52 -18.44 3.69
C LYS A 66 11.16 -19.91 3.91
N LYS A 67 10.05 -20.18 4.62
CA LYS A 67 9.57 -21.56 4.85
C LYS A 67 9.05 -22.22 3.58
N THR A 68 8.53 -21.45 2.63
CA THR A 68 8.07 -21.98 1.33
C THR A 68 9.19 -22.27 0.34
N GLY A 69 10.43 -21.82 0.64
CA GLY A 69 11.59 -22.00 -0.25
C GLY A 69 11.61 -21.05 -1.46
N ASN A 70 10.63 -20.15 -1.60
CA ASN A 70 10.57 -19.21 -2.70
C ASN A 70 11.43 -17.96 -2.44
N LYS A 71 12.71 -18.03 -2.85
CA LYS A 71 13.66 -16.93 -2.67
C LYS A 71 13.31 -15.66 -3.45
N ASN A 72 12.48 -15.76 -4.49
CA ASN A 72 12.09 -14.64 -5.36
C ASN A 72 10.91 -13.83 -4.81
N ALA A 73 10.26 -14.30 -3.76
CA ALA A 73 9.10 -13.62 -3.16
C ALA A 73 9.46 -12.80 -1.91
N GLN A 74 10.74 -12.46 -1.73
CA GLN A 74 11.15 -11.61 -0.61
C GLN A 74 10.58 -10.20 -0.76
N MET A 75 10.08 -9.65 0.35
CA MET A 75 9.48 -8.33 0.44
C MET A 75 10.43 -7.35 1.12
N TYR A 76 10.41 -6.08 0.68
CA TYR A 76 11.33 -5.03 1.14
C TYR A 76 10.63 -3.80 1.67
N PHE A 77 9.46 -3.47 1.15
CA PHE A 77 8.74 -2.24 1.48
C PHE A 77 7.75 -2.43 2.61
N SER A 78 7.78 -1.50 3.56
CA SER A 78 6.79 -1.37 4.64
C SER A 78 6.58 0.09 4.99
N VAL A 79 5.42 0.40 5.57
CA VAL A 79 5.09 1.75 6.04
C VAL A 79 4.74 1.67 7.53
N ASP A 80 5.65 2.13 8.39
CA ASP A 80 5.41 2.19 9.83
C ASP A 80 4.63 3.45 10.23
N ASN A 81 4.89 4.57 9.55
CA ASN A 81 4.22 5.84 9.79
C ASN A 81 3.72 6.46 8.47
N PRO A 82 2.45 6.26 8.11
CA PRO A 82 1.87 6.81 6.88
C PRO A 82 1.94 8.34 6.76
N LYS A 83 1.90 9.06 7.89
CA LYS A 83 2.03 10.53 7.89
C LYS A 83 3.44 10.97 7.49
N GLU A 84 4.46 10.31 7.99
CA GLU A 84 5.84 10.57 7.59
C GLU A 84 6.09 10.16 6.13
N PHE A 85 5.57 9.01 5.73
CA PHE A 85 5.66 8.56 4.34
C PHE A 85 5.05 9.58 3.37
N ALA A 86 3.87 10.14 3.70
CA ALA A 86 3.25 11.21 2.91
C ALA A 86 4.15 12.46 2.81
N LYS A 87 4.85 12.83 3.89
CA LYS A 87 5.83 13.93 3.86
C LYS A 87 7.01 13.63 2.94
N TYR A 88 7.59 12.42 3.00
CA TYR A 88 8.71 12.02 2.13
C TYR A 88 8.33 12.01 0.65
N THR A 89 7.09 11.66 0.33
CA THR A 89 6.57 11.67 -1.04
C THR A 89 6.04 13.04 -1.46
N ASN A 90 5.98 14.00 -0.54
CA ASN A 90 5.36 15.32 -0.73
C ASN A 90 3.91 15.21 -1.22
N THR A 91 3.14 14.35 -0.55
CA THR A 91 1.72 14.09 -0.84
C THR A 91 0.87 14.37 0.39
N LYS A 92 -0.44 14.50 0.19
CA LYS A 92 -1.40 14.62 1.29
C LYS A 92 -1.96 13.26 1.66
N LEU A 93 -1.81 12.86 2.92
CA LEU A 93 -2.48 11.68 3.45
C LEU A 93 -3.96 11.97 3.60
N LEU A 94 -4.82 11.21 2.91
CA LEU A 94 -6.27 11.31 3.01
C LEU A 94 -6.83 10.36 4.06
N GLU A 95 -6.45 9.09 3.97
CA GLU A 95 -7.00 8.02 4.79
C GLU A 95 -5.99 6.91 5.02
N VAL A 96 -6.08 6.26 6.17
CA VAL A 96 -5.40 5.00 6.47
C VAL A 96 -6.41 4.05 7.07
N ASP A 97 -6.68 2.96 6.39
CA ASP A 97 -7.58 1.91 6.87
C ASP A 97 -6.82 0.62 7.20
N GLY A 98 -7.36 -0.16 8.14
CA GLY A 98 -6.98 -1.56 8.27
C GLY A 98 -7.42 -2.33 7.03
N PHE A 99 -6.60 -3.29 6.60
CA PHE A 99 -6.87 -4.05 5.37
C PHE A 99 -8.19 -4.82 5.44
N PHE A 100 -8.55 -5.33 6.61
CA PHE A 100 -9.75 -6.14 6.84
C PHE A 100 -10.94 -5.34 7.40
N GLN A 101 -10.77 -4.07 7.73
CA GLN A 101 -11.75 -3.28 8.46
C GLN A 101 -13.13 -3.24 7.78
N LYS A 102 -13.16 -3.05 6.46
CA LYS A 102 -14.40 -3.05 5.69
C LYS A 102 -14.99 -4.45 5.55
N ALA A 103 -14.14 -5.45 5.29
CA ALA A 103 -14.56 -6.84 5.19
C ALA A 103 -15.14 -7.39 6.49
N LEU A 104 -14.63 -6.95 7.65
CA LEU A 104 -15.16 -7.36 8.97
C LEU A 104 -16.58 -6.87 9.23
N LYS A 105 -17.00 -5.76 8.62
CA LYS A 105 -18.37 -5.24 8.76
C LYS A 105 -19.39 -6.09 8.00
N ASP A 106 -18.99 -6.64 6.85
CA ASP A 106 -19.90 -7.30 5.90
C ASP A 106 -19.66 -8.81 5.76
N CYS A 107 -18.77 -9.39 6.59
CA CYS A 107 -18.39 -10.80 6.47
C CYS A 107 -19.43 -11.74 7.11
N HIS A 108 -20.41 -12.14 6.32
CA HIS A 108 -21.30 -13.24 6.66
C HIS A 108 -20.64 -14.59 6.32
N GLY A 109 -20.73 -15.57 7.24
CA GLY A 109 -20.25 -16.94 7.01
C GLY A 109 -18.78 -17.22 7.34
N LEU A 110 -17.97 -16.25 7.74
CA LEU A 110 -16.60 -16.51 8.20
C LEU A 110 -16.56 -17.11 9.60
N LYS A 111 -15.64 -18.06 9.82
CA LYS A 111 -15.37 -18.63 11.14
C LYS A 111 -14.94 -17.56 12.13
N LEU A 112 -15.35 -17.70 13.39
CA LEU A 112 -14.99 -16.75 14.46
C LEU A 112 -13.47 -16.58 14.61
N SER A 113 -12.70 -17.67 14.50
CA SER A 113 -11.23 -17.63 14.54
C SER A 113 -10.63 -16.75 13.44
N THR A 114 -11.21 -16.78 12.23
CA THR A 114 -10.78 -15.93 11.12
C THR A 114 -11.08 -14.46 11.40
N LYS A 115 -12.27 -14.17 11.91
CA LYS A 115 -12.65 -12.78 12.29
C LYS A 115 -11.74 -12.22 13.38
N ILE A 116 -11.39 -13.02 14.38
CA ILE A 116 -10.45 -12.64 15.44
C ILE A 116 -9.07 -12.34 14.86
N TYR A 117 -8.56 -13.19 13.97
CA TYR A 117 -7.28 -12.96 13.29
C TYR A 117 -7.29 -11.65 12.48
N MET A 118 -8.33 -11.41 11.68
CA MET A 118 -8.48 -10.19 10.88
C MET A 118 -8.52 -8.94 11.75
N TYR A 119 -9.27 -8.98 12.86
CA TYR A 119 -9.35 -7.88 13.83
C TYR A 119 -7.98 -7.54 14.42
N PHE A 120 -7.23 -8.53 14.88
CA PHE A 120 -5.90 -8.28 15.45
C PHE A 120 -4.87 -7.89 14.42
N ALA A 121 -4.94 -8.39 13.18
CA ALA A 121 -4.07 -7.97 12.09
C ALA A 121 -4.21 -6.46 11.84
N ASP A 122 -5.45 -5.96 11.78
CA ASP A 122 -5.72 -4.53 11.62
C ASP A 122 -5.35 -3.73 12.88
N ARG A 123 -5.70 -4.24 14.07
CA ARG A 123 -5.43 -3.56 15.36
C ARG A 123 -3.95 -3.29 15.59
N TRP A 124 -3.08 -4.16 15.11
CA TRP A 124 -1.64 -4.01 15.22
C TRP A 124 -1.01 -3.37 13.98
N SER A 125 -1.81 -2.86 13.07
CA SER A 125 -1.38 -2.21 11.81
C SER A 125 -0.40 -3.07 11.00
N ARG A 126 -0.57 -4.39 11.06
CA ARG A 126 0.29 -5.32 10.31
C ARG A 126 0.00 -5.32 8.82
N THR A 127 -1.23 -4.99 8.49
CA THR A 127 -1.73 -4.79 7.13
C THR A 127 -2.55 -3.51 7.11
N LEU A 128 -2.31 -2.64 6.14
CA LEU A 128 -2.97 -1.35 6.04
C LEU A 128 -3.17 -0.96 4.57
N VAL A 129 -4.16 -0.11 4.35
CA VAL A 129 -4.41 0.56 3.07
C VAL A 129 -4.15 2.04 3.26
N VAL A 130 -3.30 2.61 2.43
CA VAL A 130 -2.91 4.02 2.47
C VAL A 130 -3.50 4.73 1.27
N HIS A 131 -4.18 5.85 1.51
CA HIS A 131 -4.75 6.71 0.48
C HIS A 131 -4.07 8.08 0.50
N LEU A 132 -3.40 8.40 -0.58
CA LEU A 132 -2.67 9.65 -0.78
C LEU A 132 -3.27 10.48 -1.91
N ARG A 133 -3.22 11.81 -1.78
CA ARG A 133 -3.52 12.76 -2.85
C ARG A 133 -2.23 13.46 -3.27
N PHE A 134 -2.02 13.64 -4.56
CA PHE A 134 -0.82 14.24 -5.12
C PHE A 134 -0.75 15.76 -4.94
N THR A 135 -1.87 16.43 -4.74
CA THR A 135 -1.88 17.85 -4.35
C THR A 135 -1.51 18.03 -2.88
N GLU A 136 -0.83 19.13 -2.56
CA GLU A 136 -0.52 19.54 -1.19
C GLU A 136 -1.77 19.93 -0.40
#